data_a2f583f67b0ebb03f293c5d7aa9b47e6
#
_entry.id   a2f583f67b0ebb03f293c5d7aa9b47e6
#
_cell.length_a   1.000
_cell.length_b   1.000
_cell.length_c   1.000
_cell.angle_alpha   90.00
_cell.angle_beta   90.00
_cell.angle_gamma   90.00
#
_symmetry.space_group_name_H-M   'P 1'
#
loop_
_entity.id
_entity.type
_entity.pdbx_description
1 polymer ?
#
loop_
_entity_poly.entity_id
_entity_poly.type
_entity_poly.pdbx_seq_one_letter_code
_entity_poly.pdbx_strand_id
1 'polypeptide(L)'
;MSSSALSSSALSSSAPSGASPAPSPSPPGGRAVGRTDPCRIVELPEYTDPRGTLTVVECGSEIDFDIKRAYHIRDVPDGRRRGAHGHRRLRQLIIAVHGSFEVIVDDGFERDRFLLDDPGRGLYVGPMIWRDMVGFAPGTVGLWLVSEPYDEAEYYRDYDAFLHDARAAS
;
A
#
# COMPACT_ATOMS: atom_id res chain seq x y z
N MET A 1 16.74 -57.48 49.56
CA MET A 1 15.70 -58.31 48.89
C MET A 1 14.47 -57.54 48.84
N SER A 2 14.13 -57.01 47.68
CA SER A 2 12.83 -56.72 47.16
C SER A 2 12.99 -55.81 45.95
N SER A 3 12.73 -56.43 44.83
CA SER A 3 12.76 -55.86 43.52
C SER A 3 11.45 -55.07 43.32
N SER A 4 11.49 -53.81 42.91
CA SER A 4 10.31 -53.03 42.49
C SER A 4 10.47 -52.67 41.02
N ALA A 5 9.60 -53.23 40.22
CA ALA A 5 9.48 -52.97 38.79
C ALA A 5 8.84 -51.61 38.56
N LEU A 6 9.46 -50.80 37.72
CA LEU A 6 8.90 -49.55 37.21
C LEU A 6 8.15 -49.84 35.93
N SER A 7 6.82 -49.65 35.98
CA SER A 7 5.96 -49.68 34.81
C SER A 7 6.11 -48.39 33.98
N SER A 8 6.53 -48.56 32.75
CA SER A 8 6.62 -47.49 31.75
C SER A 8 5.24 -47.30 31.07
N SER A 9 4.56 -46.20 31.40
CA SER A 9 3.31 -45.81 30.72
C SER A 9 3.65 -44.98 29.48
N ALA A 10 3.44 -45.57 28.32
CA ALA A 10 3.53 -44.86 27.04
C ALA A 10 2.35 -43.92 26.88
N LEU A 11 2.64 -42.60 26.87
CA LEU A 11 1.68 -41.58 26.47
C LEU A 11 1.58 -41.55 24.93
N SER A 12 0.47 -42.05 24.42
CA SER A 12 0.10 -41.94 23.01
C SER A 12 -0.33 -40.51 22.73
N SER A 13 0.52 -39.75 22.03
CA SER A 13 0.18 -38.42 21.53
C SER A 13 -0.55 -38.56 20.21
N SER A 14 -1.87 -38.41 20.26
CA SER A 14 -2.70 -38.23 19.05
C SER A 14 -2.60 -36.78 18.56
N ALA A 15 -1.95 -36.56 17.42
CA ALA A 15 -1.95 -35.32 16.71
C ALA A 15 -3.38 -35.01 16.18
N PRO A 16 -3.85 -33.75 16.26
CA PRO A 16 -5.11 -33.39 15.62
C PRO A 16 -4.96 -33.38 14.11
N SER A 17 -5.81 -34.15 13.46
CA SER A 17 -5.97 -34.27 12.02
C SER A 17 -6.36 -32.94 11.39
N GLY A 18 -5.65 -32.60 10.33
CA GLY A 18 -5.88 -31.64 9.26
C GLY A 18 -7.16 -30.80 9.26
N ALA A 19 -7.01 -29.52 9.56
CA ALA A 19 -7.93 -28.53 9.04
C ALA A 19 -7.54 -28.26 7.58
N SER A 20 -8.45 -28.58 6.65
CA SER A 20 -8.35 -28.13 5.25
C SER A 20 -8.18 -26.60 5.22
N PRO A 21 -7.33 -26.06 4.35
CA PRO A 21 -7.29 -24.62 4.15
C PRO A 21 -8.65 -24.14 3.66
N ALA A 22 -9.16 -23.04 4.26
CA ALA A 22 -10.37 -22.40 3.81
C ALA A 22 -10.24 -22.00 2.34
N PRO A 23 -11.31 -22.06 1.53
CA PRO A 23 -11.26 -21.61 0.14
C PRO A 23 -10.85 -20.14 0.10
N SER A 24 -9.88 -19.84 -0.76
CA SER A 24 -9.48 -18.47 -1.06
C SER A 24 -10.71 -17.65 -1.44
N PRO A 25 -10.92 -16.45 -0.90
CA PRO A 25 -11.98 -15.57 -1.36
C PRO A 25 -11.77 -15.28 -2.85
N SER A 26 -12.81 -15.42 -3.63
CA SER A 26 -12.80 -15.00 -5.04
C SER A 26 -12.50 -13.50 -5.08
N PRO A 27 -11.62 -13.05 -5.98
CA PRO A 27 -11.32 -11.62 -6.08
C PRO A 27 -12.62 -10.86 -6.36
N PRO A 28 -12.84 -9.71 -5.71
CA PRO A 28 -13.93 -8.82 -6.06
C PRO A 28 -13.78 -8.47 -7.53
N GLY A 29 -14.86 -8.63 -8.32
CA GLY A 29 -14.87 -8.52 -9.76
C GLY A 29 -14.14 -7.28 -10.25
N GLY A 30 -12.98 -7.49 -10.85
CA GLY A 30 -12.14 -6.46 -11.39
C GLY A 30 -12.87 -5.70 -12.49
N ARG A 31 -13.27 -4.46 -12.21
CA ARG A 31 -13.65 -3.53 -13.24
C ARG A 31 -12.38 -3.27 -14.06
N ALA A 32 -12.42 -3.61 -15.34
CA ALA A 32 -11.32 -3.37 -16.27
C ALA A 32 -10.82 -1.93 -16.11
N VAL A 33 -9.53 -1.79 -15.75
CA VAL A 33 -8.89 -0.50 -15.57
C VAL A 33 -8.86 0.19 -16.92
N GLY A 34 -9.80 1.10 -17.16
CA GLY A 34 -9.74 2.01 -18.28
C GLY A 34 -8.53 2.93 -18.11
N ARG A 35 -7.86 3.25 -19.19
CA ARG A 35 -6.64 4.08 -19.29
C ARG A 35 -6.77 5.52 -18.76
N THR A 36 -7.86 5.88 -18.09
CA THR A 36 -8.28 7.26 -17.84
C THR A 36 -8.43 7.63 -16.38
N ASP A 37 -8.01 6.77 -15.45
CA ASP A 37 -8.09 7.08 -14.01
C ASP A 37 -6.70 6.97 -13.37
N PRO A 38 -5.89 8.05 -13.43
CA PRO A 38 -4.50 8.03 -12.95
C PRO A 38 -4.39 7.91 -11.42
N CYS A 39 -5.50 8.18 -10.68
CA CYS A 39 -5.56 8.08 -9.23
C CYS A 39 -6.83 7.35 -8.80
N ARG A 40 -6.70 6.36 -7.93
CA ARG A 40 -7.85 5.61 -7.37
C ARG A 40 -7.53 4.96 -6.04
N ILE A 41 -8.55 4.78 -5.23
CA ILE A 41 -8.45 3.91 -4.06
C ILE A 41 -8.46 2.44 -4.52
N VAL A 42 -7.57 1.66 -3.94
CA VAL A 42 -7.43 0.21 -4.11
C VAL A 42 -7.74 -0.44 -2.77
N GLU A 43 -8.75 -1.30 -2.74
CA GLU A 43 -9.03 -2.15 -1.57
C GLU A 43 -8.00 -3.29 -1.54
N LEU A 44 -7.40 -3.52 -0.39
CA LEU A 44 -6.35 -4.51 -0.21
C LEU A 44 -6.93 -5.75 0.49
N PRO A 45 -6.58 -6.98 0.06
CA PRO A 45 -7.01 -8.19 0.75
C PRO A 45 -6.52 -8.23 2.18
N GLU A 46 -7.42 -8.51 3.11
CA GLU A 46 -7.13 -8.64 4.54
C GLU A 46 -7.55 -10.01 5.07
N TYR A 47 -6.70 -10.60 5.89
CA TYR A 47 -6.90 -11.88 6.56
C TYR A 47 -6.77 -11.68 8.07
N THR A 48 -7.89 -11.74 8.77
CA THR A 48 -7.96 -11.52 10.22
C THR A 48 -8.19 -12.83 10.97
N ASP A 49 -7.36 -13.09 11.98
CA ASP A 49 -7.53 -14.19 12.91
C ASP A 49 -7.18 -13.73 14.36
N PRO A 50 -7.26 -14.60 15.40
CA PRO A 50 -6.93 -14.21 16.77
C PRO A 50 -5.48 -13.69 16.98
N ARG A 51 -4.60 -13.81 16.01
CA ARG A 51 -3.21 -13.31 16.05
C ARG A 51 -3.07 -11.91 15.49
N GLY A 52 -4.10 -11.40 14.76
CA GLY A 52 -4.12 -10.08 14.13
C GLY A 52 -4.60 -10.10 12.69
N THR A 53 -4.36 -8.99 11.97
CA THR A 53 -4.74 -8.81 10.58
C THR A 53 -3.48 -8.76 9.70
N LEU A 54 -3.51 -9.53 8.61
CA LEU A 54 -2.54 -9.50 7.52
C LEU A 54 -3.17 -8.78 6.33
N THR A 55 -2.56 -7.70 5.87
CA THR A 55 -2.95 -7.00 4.64
C THR A 55 -1.94 -7.33 3.54
N VAL A 56 -2.41 -7.64 2.33
CA VAL A 56 -1.58 -8.13 1.23
C VAL A 56 -1.59 -7.16 0.05
N VAL A 57 -0.45 -7.00 -0.61
CA VAL A 57 -0.31 -6.34 -1.91
C VAL A 57 0.49 -7.26 -2.83
N GLU A 58 -0.11 -7.68 -3.95
CA GLU A 58 0.54 -8.52 -4.95
C GLU A 58 0.63 -7.80 -6.30
N CYS A 59 1.80 -7.96 -6.95
CA CYS A 59 2.01 -7.48 -8.31
C CYS A 59 1.14 -8.29 -9.29
N GLY A 60 0.41 -7.60 -10.15
CA GLY A 60 -0.50 -8.23 -11.11
C GLY A 60 -1.91 -8.50 -10.57
N SER A 61 -2.14 -8.27 -9.27
CA SER A 61 -3.46 -8.33 -8.63
C SER A 61 -3.93 -6.91 -8.24
N GLU A 62 -3.49 -6.39 -7.08
CA GLU A 62 -3.90 -5.06 -6.60
C GLU A 62 -3.20 -3.93 -7.35
N ILE A 63 -1.99 -4.17 -7.85
CA ILE A 63 -1.19 -3.22 -8.62
C ILE A 63 -0.71 -3.81 -9.95
N ASP A 64 -0.66 -2.98 -10.97
CA ASP A 64 -0.29 -3.33 -12.36
C ASP A 64 1.20 -3.10 -12.67
N PHE A 65 2.05 -3.06 -11.65
CA PHE A 65 3.49 -2.83 -11.79
C PHE A 65 4.30 -3.68 -10.83
N ASP A 66 5.54 -4.00 -11.23
CA ASP A 66 6.53 -4.62 -10.35
C ASP A 66 7.03 -3.59 -9.33
N ILE A 67 7.10 -3.97 -8.07
CA ILE A 67 7.68 -3.12 -7.02
C ILE A 67 9.20 -3.10 -7.16
N LYS A 68 9.77 -1.98 -7.59
CA LYS A 68 11.23 -1.77 -7.70
C LYS A 68 11.82 -1.12 -6.46
N ARG A 69 11.00 -0.39 -5.69
CA ARG A 69 11.42 0.26 -4.46
C ARG A 69 10.23 0.38 -3.50
N ALA A 70 10.50 0.16 -2.21
CA ALA A 70 9.58 0.47 -1.13
C ALA A 70 10.25 1.46 -0.18
N TYR A 71 9.47 2.40 0.37
CA TYR A 71 9.93 3.33 1.39
C TYR A 71 8.77 3.77 2.28
N HIS A 72 9.09 4.28 3.45
CA HIS A 72 8.10 4.79 4.40
C HIS A 72 8.41 6.23 4.81
N ILE A 73 7.38 6.98 5.16
CA ILE A 73 7.46 8.31 5.77
C ILE A 73 6.83 8.23 7.14
N ARG A 74 7.53 8.75 8.14
CA ARG A 74 7.08 8.80 9.53
C ARG A 74 7.61 10.05 10.22
N ASP A 75 7.14 10.32 11.41
CA ASP A 75 7.62 11.40 12.26
C ASP A 75 7.53 12.78 11.55
N VAL A 76 6.48 12.98 10.75
CA VAL A 76 6.22 14.28 10.11
C VAL A 76 5.68 15.23 11.17
N PRO A 77 6.37 16.34 11.45
CA PRO A 77 5.90 17.31 12.44
C PRO A 77 4.53 17.90 12.05
N ASP A 78 3.75 18.28 13.06
CA ASP A 78 2.46 18.93 12.85
C ASP A 78 2.56 20.16 11.93
N GLY A 79 1.57 20.33 11.06
CA GLY A 79 1.51 21.39 10.07
C GLY A 79 2.54 21.29 8.93
N ARG A 80 3.42 20.29 8.94
CA ARG A 80 4.36 20.07 7.84
C ARG A 80 3.73 19.25 6.72
N ARG A 81 4.15 19.57 5.49
CA ARG A 81 3.78 18.83 4.29
C ARG A 81 4.96 18.06 3.72
N ARG A 82 4.66 17.02 2.97
CA ARG A 82 5.57 16.24 2.16
C ARG A 82 5.11 16.25 0.70
N GLY A 83 5.96 15.79 -0.22
CA GLY A 83 5.64 15.79 -1.64
C GLY A 83 6.08 17.09 -2.29
N ALA A 84 5.15 17.87 -2.86
CA ALA A 84 5.40 19.03 -3.70
C ALA A 84 6.26 18.65 -4.91
N HIS A 85 5.86 17.57 -5.61
CA HIS A 85 6.51 17.13 -6.85
C HIS A 85 5.59 16.24 -7.69
N GLY A 86 5.86 16.18 -8.98
CA GLY A 86 5.28 15.21 -9.90
C GLY A 86 6.29 14.16 -10.33
N HIS A 87 5.82 13.11 -11.00
CA HIS A 87 6.68 12.12 -11.66
C HIS A 87 6.27 11.90 -13.11
N ARG A 88 7.26 11.64 -13.95
CA ARG A 88 7.05 11.41 -15.39
C ARG A 88 6.41 10.07 -15.69
N ARG A 89 6.94 8.98 -15.10
CA ARG A 89 6.55 7.59 -15.40
C ARG A 89 6.20 6.76 -14.18
N LEU A 90 6.61 7.21 -12.99
CA LEU A 90 6.45 6.45 -11.75
C LEU A 90 4.98 6.15 -11.46
N ARG A 91 4.68 4.89 -11.20
CA ARG A 91 3.42 4.43 -10.59
C ARG A 91 3.67 4.08 -9.13
N GLN A 92 2.71 4.32 -8.29
CA GLN A 92 2.86 4.07 -6.87
C GLN A 92 1.54 3.68 -6.22
N LEU A 93 1.66 2.87 -5.17
CA LEU A 93 0.61 2.62 -4.19
C LEU A 93 1.05 3.24 -2.87
N ILE A 94 0.19 4.07 -2.29
CA ILE A 94 0.41 4.80 -1.04
C ILE A 94 -0.56 4.27 0.00
N ILE A 95 -0.05 3.84 1.16
CA ILE A 95 -0.85 3.24 2.23
C ILE A 95 -0.53 3.95 3.55
N ALA A 96 -1.56 4.31 4.33
CA ALA A 96 -1.39 4.69 5.72
C ALA A 96 -1.39 3.41 6.58
N VAL A 97 -0.21 2.81 6.82
CA VAL A 97 -0.12 1.58 7.63
C VAL A 97 -0.36 1.82 9.11
N HIS A 98 -0.28 3.08 9.55
CA HIS A 98 -0.68 3.54 10.87
C HIS A 98 -1.02 5.03 10.85
N GLY A 99 -2.04 5.45 11.61
CA GLY A 99 -2.49 6.84 11.65
C GLY A 99 -3.20 7.27 10.39
N SER A 100 -3.08 8.54 10.02
CA SER A 100 -3.75 9.07 8.83
C SER A 100 -3.02 10.26 8.24
N PHE A 101 -3.22 10.50 6.95
CA PHE A 101 -2.82 11.71 6.24
C PHE A 101 -3.64 11.88 4.97
N GLU A 102 -3.63 13.07 4.41
CA GLU A 102 -4.29 13.38 3.14
C GLU A 102 -3.27 13.46 2.01
N VAL A 103 -3.64 12.93 0.85
CA VAL A 103 -2.91 13.09 -0.40
C VAL A 103 -3.72 13.99 -1.33
N ILE A 104 -3.15 15.12 -1.72
CA ILE A 104 -3.71 16.02 -2.74
C ILE A 104 -3.01 15.67 -4.04
N VAL A 105 -3.78 15.34 -5.06
CA VAL A 105 -3.28 15.01 -6.41
C VAL A 105 -3.78 16.04 -7.41
N ASP A 106 -3.00 16.27 -8.47
CA ASP A 106 -3.28 17.26 -9.50
C ASP A 106 -2.72 16.72 -10.83
N ASP A 107 -3.58 16.58 -11.85
CA ASP A 107 -3.19 16.11 -13.17
C ASP A 107 -2.88 17.25 -14.16
N GLY A 108 -2.90 18.48 -13.67
CA GLY A 108 -2.70 19.70 -14.46
C GLY A 108 -4.02 20.36 -14.92
N PHE A 109 -5.16 19.72 -14.71
CA PHE A 109 -6.51 20.21 -15.04
C PHE A 109 -7.42 20.22 -13.83
N GLU A 110 -7.43 19.12 -13.08
CA GLU A 110 -8.26 18.91 -11.89
C GLU A 110 -7.40 18.54 -10.69
N ARG A 111 -7.94 18.83 -9.51
CA ARG A 111 -7.28 18.54 -8.25
C ARG A 111 -8.24 17.81 -7.34
N ASP A 112 -7.79 16.63 -6.86
CA ASP A 112 -8.52 15.78 -5.93
C ASP A 112 -7.79 15.62 -4.60
N ARG A 113 -8.53 15.15 -3.60
CA ARG A 113 -8.02 14.92 -2.25
C ARG A 113 -8.50 13.56 -1.74
N PHE A 114 -7.56 12.77 -1.23
CA PHE A 114 -7.80 11.45 -0.68
C PHE A 114 -7.33 11.40 0.77
N LEU A 115 -8.23 11.05 1.69
CA LEU A 115 -7.86 10.72 3.06
C LEU A 115 -7.43 9.25 3.10
N LEU A 116 -6.23 8.99 3.64
CA LEU A 116 -5.72 7.67 3.94
C LEU A 116 -5.69 7.50 5.46
N ASP A 117 -6.56 6.65 5.98
CA ASP A 117 -6.79 6.41 7.41
C ASP A 117 -7.07 4.94 7.74
N ASP A 118 -6.92 4.07 6.72
CA ASP A 118 -7.20 2.64 6.79
C ASP A 118 -6.06 1.85 6.14
N PRO A 119 -5.35 0.96 6.86
CA PRO A 119 -4.28 0.15 6.31
C PRO A 119 -4.76 -0.90 5.29
N GLY A 120 -6.06 -1.23 5.26
CA GLY A 120 -6.69 -2.08 4.25
C GLY A 120 -6.96 -1.38 2.92
N ARG A 121 -6.55 -0.11 2.77
CA ARG A 121 -6.80 0.70 1.57
C ARG A 121 -5.55 1.44 1.14
N GLY A 122 -5.27 1.41 -0.16
CA GLY A 122 -4.17 2.17 -0.75
C GLY A 122 -4.65 3.17 -1.80
N LEU A 123 -3.93 4.28 -1.96
CA LEU A 123 -4.11 5.19 -3.08
C LEU A 123 -3.12 4.82 -4.19
N TYR A 124 -3.63 4.33 -5.30
CA TYR A 124 -2.84 4.23 -6.53
C TYR A 124 -2.69 5.62 -7.15
N VAL A 125 -1.47 5.99 -7.52
CA VAL A 125 -1.15 7.23 -8.21
C VAL A 125 -0.32 6.90 -9.46
N GLY A 126 -0.86 7.25 -10.61
CA GLY A 126 -0.24 7.03 -11.91
C GLY A 126 0.83 8.06 -12.27
N PRO A 127 1.37 7.95 -13.50
CA PRO A 127 2.28 8.93 -14.07
C PRO A 127 1.64 10.31 -14.27
N MET A 128 2.48 11.33 -14.40
CA MET A 128 2.07 12.70 -14.70
C MET A 128 1.07 13.28 -13.68
N ILE A 129 1.24 12.94 -12.41
CA ILE A 129 0.47 13.48 -11.30
C ILE A 129 1.39 14.25 -10.35
N TRP A 130 1.07 15.52 -10.11
CA TRP A 130 1.63 16.27 -9.01
C TRP A 130 0.95 15.90 -7.70
N ARG A 131 1.69 15.79 -6.62
CA ARG A 131 1.10 15.45 -5.33
C ARG A 131 1.76 16.13 -4.14
N ASP A 132 0.91 16.42 -3.18
CA ASP A 132 1.26 16.87 -1.84
C ASP A 132 0.64 15.94 -0.81
N MET A 133 1.32 15.76 0.31
CA MET A 133 0.80 15.05 1.48
C MET A 133 0.76 16.00 2.66
N VAL A 134 -0.39 16.08 3.32
CA VAL A 134 -0.68 17.02 4.41
C VAL A 134 -1.48 16.34 5.52
N GLY A 135 -1.65 17.01 6.67
CA GLY A 135 -2.54 16.56 7.71
C GLY A 135 -2.13 15.26 8.38
N PHE A 136 -0.83 15.00 8.51
CA PHE A 136 -0.32 13.80 9.20
C PHE A 136 -0.74 13.81 10.67
N ALA A 137 -1.53 12.80 11.09
CA ALA A 137 -1.83 12.58 12.50
C ALA A 137 -0.55 12.18 13.27
N PRO A 138 -0.48 12.44 14.59
CA PRO A 138 0.64 12.01 15.39
C PRO A 138 0.88 10.49 15.29
N GLY A 139 2.14 10.09 15.09
CA GLY A 139 2.52 8.68 14.97
C GLY A 139 2.23 8.03 13.63
N THR A 140 1.74 8.79 12.64
CA THR A 140 1.46 8.27 11.30
C THR A 140 2.69 7.65 10.65
N VAL A 141 2.47 6.49 10.03
CA VAL A 141 3.42 5.81 9.16
C VAL A 141 2.77 5.56 7.81
N GLY A 142 3.27 6.23 6.78
CA GLY A 142 2.89 5.99 5.40
C GLY A 142 3.90 5.09 4.68
N LEU A 143 3.43 4.14 3.88
CA LEU A 143 4.22 3.23 3.04
C LEU A 143 3.98 3.55 1.57
N TRP A 144 5.05 3.58 0.78
CA TRP A 144 5.05 3.73 -0.67
C TRP A 144 5.64 2.50 -1.33
N LEU A 145 4.89 1.88 -2.21
CA LEU A 145 5.33 0.83 -3.12
C LEU A 145 5.38 1.43 -4.52
N VAL A 146 6.53 1.37 -5.21
CA VAL A 146 6.73 2.14 -6.44
C VAL A 146 7.38 1.32 -7.56
N SER A 147 7.02 1.67 -8.80
CA SER A 147 7.39 0.95 -10.02
C SER A 147 8.82 1.18 -10.50
N GLU A 148 9.52 2.20 -9.97
CA GLU A 148 10.84 2.58 -10.46
C GLU A 148 11.84 2.74 -9.31
N PRO A 149 13.15 2.50 -9.55
CA PRO A 149 14.21 2.95 -8.67
C PRO A 149 14.18 4.48 -8.52
N TYR A 150 14.96 4.99 -7.58
CA TYR A 150 15.13 6.43 -7.47
C TYR A 150 15.93 6.97 -8.67
N ASP A 151 15.35 7.95 -9.35
CA ASP A 151 15.99 8.71 -10.41
C ASP A 151 15.48 10.16 -10.32
N GLU A 152 16.37 11.13 -10.09
CA GLU A 152 16.01 12.55 -9.98
C GLU A 152 15.44 13.09 -11.30
N ALA A 153 15.85 12.57 -12.46
CA ALA A 153 15.32 12.97 -13.75
C ALA A 153 13.82 12.63 -13.95
N GLU A 154 13.28 11.70 -13.13
CA GLU A 154 11.86 11.37 -13.10
C GLU A 154 11.00 12.41 -12.39
N TYR A 155 11.62 13.35 -11.63
CA TYR A 155 10.88 14.30 -10.81
C TYR A 155 10.60 15.61 -11.54
N TYR A 156 9.38 16.09 -11.41
CA TYR A 156 9.05 17.50 -11.54
C TYR A 156 9.18 18.16 -10.19
N ARG A 157 10.13 19.09 -10.03
CA ARG A 157 10.29 19.89 -8.83
C ARG A 157 9.67 21.28 -8.97
N ASP A 158 9.47 21.71 -10.19
CA ASP A 158 8.81 22.94 -10.56
C ASP A 158 7.39 22.66 -11.02
N TYR A 159 6.42 23.31 -10.42
CA TYR A 159 5.00 23.08 -10.70
C TYR A 159 4.59 23.65 -12.07
N ASP A 160 5.15 24.78 -12.50
CA ASP A 160 4.83 25.37 -13.80
C ASP A 160 5.36 24.50 -14.94
N ALA A 161 6.57 23.92 -14.78
CA ALA A 161 7.11 22.94 -15.72
C ALA A 161 6.24 21.68 -15.80
N PHE A 162 5.75 21.19 -14.65
CA PHE A 162 4.78 20.08 -14.61
C PHE A 162 3.50 20.42 -15.39
N LEU A 163 2.88 21.58 -15.10
CA LEU A 163 1.66 22.01 -15.78
C LEU A 163 1.84 22.14 -17.29
N HIS A 164 2.97 22.69 -17.72
CA HIS A 164 3.28 22.82 -19.15
C HIS A 164 3.27 21.45 -19.83
N ASP A 165 4.00 20.47 -19.29
CA ASP A 165 4.12 19.13 -19.89
C ASP A 165 2.82 18.33 -19.77
N ALA A 166 2.10 18.40 -18.63
CA ALA A 166 0.82 17.73 -18.42
C ALA A 166 -0.23 18.19 -19.44
N ARG A 167 -0.29 19.50 -19.70
CA ARG A 167 -1.25 20.09 -20.66
C ARG A 167 -0.85 19.91 -22.11
N ALA A 168 0.43 19.70 -22.41
CA ALA A 168 0.91 19.44 -23.76
C ALA A 168 0.70 17.98 -24.20
N ALA A 169 0.53 17.06 -23.25
CA ALA A 169 0.35 15.62 -23.50
C ALA A 169 -1.12 15.17 -23.68
N SER A 170 -2.05 16.13 -23.64
CA SER A 170 -3.52 15.91 -23.70
C SER A 170 -4.10 16.02 -25.10
#